data_acdba3d27998328d7105b64e18579db2
#
_entry.id   acdba3d27998328d7105b64e18579db2
#
_cell.length_a   1.000
_cell.length_b   1.000
_cell.length_c   1.000
_cell.angle_alpha   90.00
_cell.angle_beta   90.00
_cell.angle_gamma   90.00
#
_symmetry.space_group_name_H-M   'P 1'
#
loop_
_entity.id
_entity.type
_entity.pdbx_description
1 polymer ?
#
loop_
_entity_poly.entity_id
_entity_poly.type
_entity_poly.pdbx_seq_one_letter_code
_entity_poly.pdbx_strand_id
1 'polypeptide(L)'
;MHRAIAALKVAPEALIIDGNRFDQFFPSAPERLLKSRSTQGIESKALPHTCVIKGDGKYQSIAAASILAKAYRDDYMEELAKEYPYYDWASNKGYPTKKHRLGIKEHGVSPYHRKSYNLLGSEELSLDFKD
;
A
#
# COMPACT_ATOMS: atom_id res chain seq x y z
N MET A 1 -3.70 2.71 -4.70
CA MET A 1 -3.47 3.73 -5.73
C MET A 1 -4.75 4.45 -6.15
N HIS A 2 -5.87 3.79 -6.51
CA HIS A 2 -7.14 4.42 -6.89
C HIS A 2 -7.63 5.48 -5.89
N ARG A 3 -7.60 5.21 -4.58
CA ARG A 3 -7.97 6.18 -3.54
C ARG A 3 -7.11 7.45 -3.55
N ALA A 4 -5.82 7.31 -3.85
CA ALA A 4 -4.92 8.46 -3.95
C ALA A 4 -5.25 9.31 -5.18
N ILE A 5 -5.58 8.67 -6.31
CA ILE A 5 -6.00 9.38 -7.53
C ILE A 5 -7.32 10.12 -7.29
N ALA A 6 -8.29 9.46 -6.65
CA ALA A 6 -9.59 10.05 -6.34
C ALA A 6 -9.50 11.23 -5.35
N ALA A 7 -8.46 11.30 -4.53
CA ALA A 7 -8.24 12.37 -3.56
C ALA A 7 -7.49 13.59 -4.12
N LEU A 8 -7.09 13.56 -5.39
CA LEU A 8 -6.40 14.70 -6.01
C LEU A 8 -7.37 15.88 -6.15
N LYS A 9 -6.89 17.08 -5.79
CA LYS A 9 -7.67 18.34 -5.95
C LYS A 9 -7.89 18.72 -7.42
N VAL A 10 -6.94 18.36 -8.27
CA VAL A 10 -7.00 18.57 -9.72
C VAL A 10 -7.10 17.19 -10.36
N ALA A 11 -8.14 16.99 -11.16
CA ALA A 11 -8.34 15.71 -11.85
C ALA A 11 -7.24 15.53 -12.91
N PRO A 12 -6.53 14.41 -12.92
CA PRO A 12 -5.52 14.14 -13.94
C PRO A 12 -6.18 13.76 -15.27
N GLU A 13 -5.55 14.14 -16.38
CA GLU A 13 -5.99 13.74 -17.73
C GLU A 13 -5.44 12.36 -18.13
N ALA A 14 -4.28 11.98 -17.59
CA ALA A 14 -3.64 10.69 -17.81
C ALA A 14 -2.75 10.31 -16.62
N LEU A 15 -2.40 9.03 -16.52
CA LEU A 15 -1.51 8.51 -15.48
C LEU A 15 -0.29 7.82 -16.10
N ILE A 16 0.87 8.01 -15.47
CA ILE A 16 2.04 7.15 -15.68
C ILE A 16 2.30 6.40 -14.36
N ILE A 17 2.42 5.10 -14.46
CA ILE A 17 2.47 4.20 -13.29
C ILE A 17 3.77 3.41 -13.33
N ASP A 18 4.51 3.40 -12.23
CA ASP A 18 5.66 2.53 -12.09
C ASP A 18 5.22 1.06 -11.98
N GLY A 19 5.89 0.20 -12.74
CA GLY A 19 5.61 -1.22 -12.79
C GLY A 19 4.97 -1.67 -14.11
N ASN A 20 4.45 -2.90 -14.12
CA ASN A 20 3.90 -3.55 -15.32
C ASN A 20 2.38 -3.79 -15.25
N ARG A 21 1.73 -3.39 -14.17
CA ARG A 21 0.30 -3.65 -13.95
C ARG A 21 -0.38 -2.53 -13.18
N PHE A 22 -1.52 -2.11 -13.69
CA PHE A 22 -2.43 -1.19 -13.03
C PHE A 22 -3.86 -1.50 -13.47
N ASP A 23 -4.77 -1.65 -12.52
CA ASP A 23 -6.20 -1.84 -12.81
C ASP A 23 -6.80 -0.48 -13.22
N GLN A 24 -7.67 -0.47 -14.25
CA GLN A 24 -8.27 0.75 -14.78
C GLN A 24 -8.95 1.60 -13.69
N PHE A 25 -8.77 2.91 -13.77
CA PHE A 25 -9.42 3.87 -12.87
C PHE A 25 -10.52 4.63 -13.61
N PHE A 26 -11.69 4.69 -12.99
CA PHE A 26 -12.87 5.39 -13.51
C PHE A 26 -13.23 6.54 -12.58
N PRO A 27 -13.03 7.81 -12.97
CA PRO A 27 -13.22 8.96 -12.09
C PRO A 27 -14.63 9.08 -11.48
N SER A 28 -15.65 8.68 -12.23
CA SER A 28 -17.05 8.75 -11.80
C SER A 28 -17.56 7.46 -11.13
N ALA A 29 -16.70 6.46 -10.92
CA ALA A 29 -17.12 5.22 -10.29
C ALA A 29 -17.34 5.41 -8.78
N PRO A 30 -18.45 4.93 -8.21
CA PRO A 30 -18.65 4.93 -6.77
C PRO A 30 -17.58 4.08 -6.07
N GLU A 31 -17.19 4.49 -4.85
CA GLU A 31 -16.08 3.87 -4.10
C GLU A 31 -16.21 2.34 -3.96
N ARG A 32 -17.44 1.84 -3.86
CA ARG A 32 -17.73 0.39 -3.80
C ARG A 32 -17.23 -0.37 -5.02
N LEU A 33 -17.24 0.26 -6.22
CA LEU A 33 -16.79 -0.36 -7.48
C LEU A 33 -15.27 -0.24 -7.65
N LEU A 34 -14.62 0.73 -7.03
CA LEU A 34 -13.16 0.85 -7.02
C LEU A 34 -12.46 -0.33 -6.30
N LYS A 35 -13.20 -1.05 -5.47
CA LYS A 35 -12.73 -2.27 -4.77
C LYS A 35 -12.99 -3.55 -5.55
N SER A 36 -13.86 -3.50 -6.57
CA SER A 36 -14.21 -4.63 -7.42
C SER A 36 -13.35 -4.64 -8.67
N ARG A 37 -12.85 -5.81 -9.07
CA ARG A 37 -12.19 -5.99 -10.36
C ARG A 37 -13.19 -6.04 -11.54
N SER A 38 -14.47 -6.01 -11.26
CA SER A 38 -15.52 -5.99 -12.28
C SER A 38 -15.78 -4.55 -12.72
N THR A 39 -15.58 -4.29 -14.01
CA THR A 39 -15.85 -3.01 -14.65
C THR A 39 -17.23 -3.00 -15.35
N GLN A 40 -18.02 -4.06 -15.20
CA GLN A 40 -19.34 -4.15 -15.82
C GLN A 40 -20.30 -3.12 -15.18
N GLY A 41 -20.97 -2.34 -16.02
CA GLY A 41 -21.94 -1.32 -15.59
C GLY A 41 -21.34 0.06 -15.25
N ILE A 42 -20.08 0.32 -15.56
CA ILE A 42 -19.48 1.65 -15.45
C ILE A 42 -19.64 2.39 -16.77
N GLU A 43 -20.55 3.36 -16.83
CA GLU A 43 -20.79 4.20 -18.03
C GLU A 43 -19.73 5.29 -18.24
N SER A 44 -18.72 5.40 -17.38
CA SER A 44 -17.69 6.43 -17.47
C SER A 44 -16.45 5.92 -18.21
N LYS A 45 -15.79 6.83 -18.96
CA LYS A 45 -14.53 6.53 -19.63
C LYS A 45 -13.41 6.31 -18.61
N ALA A 46 -12.66 5.22 -18.76
CA ALA A 46 -11.47 4.97 -17.96
C ALA A 46 -10.42 6.06 -18.17
N LEU A 47 -9.75 6.46 -17.10
CA LEU A 47 -8.63 7.39 -17.19
C LEU A 47 -7.46 6.72 -17.95
N PRO A 48 -6.92 7.36 -19.00
CA PRO A 48 -5.80 6.82 -19.74
C PRO A 48 -4.60 6.59 -18.83
N HIS A 49 -3.94 5.45 -18.96
CA HIS A 49 -2.74 5.17 -18.18
C HIS A 49 -1.69 4.40 -18.97
N THR A 50 -0.45 4.58 -18.61
CA THR A 50 0.69 3.83 -19.14
C THR A 50 1.53 3.27 -17.99
N CYS A 51 1.76 1.96 -17.99
CA CYS A 51 2.67 1.31 -17.04
C CYS A 51 4.11 1.35 -17.59
N VAL A 52 5.04 1.75 -16.74
CA VAL A 52 6.46 1.86 -17.11
C VAL A 52 7.31 1.07 -16.12
N ILE A 53 7.96 0.01 -16.61
CA ILE A 53 8.88 -0.79 -15.78
C ILE A 53 10.13 0.04 -15.46
N LYS A 54 10.49 0.12 -14.18
CA LYS A 54 11.56 0.97 -13.65
C LYS A 54 11.32 2.44 -14.04
N GLY A 55 10.09 2.89 -13.84
CA GLY A 55 9.64 4.22 -14.25
C GLY A 55 10.34 5.34 -13.48
N ASP A 56 10.71 5.10 -12.24
CA ASP A 56 11.48 6.00 -11.38
C ASP A 56 12.86 6.38 -11.97
N GLY A 57 13.51 5.46 -12.69
CA GLY A 57 14.73 5.74 -13.42
C GLY A 57 14.54 6.39 -14.80
N LYS A 58 13.31 6.51 -15.29
CA LYS A 58 12.99 7.01 -16.65
C LYS A 58 12.22 8.33 -16.65
N TYR A 59 11.39 8.56 -15.66
CA TYR A 59 10.51 9.72 -15.57
C TYR A 59 10.67 10.42 -14.23
N GLN A 60 11.07 11.68 -14.25
CA GLN A 60 11.23 12.48 -13.02
C GLN A 60 9.96 12.58 -12.18
N SER A 61 8.79 12.64 -12.82
CA SER A 61 7.50 12.68 -12.13
C SER A 61 7.22 11.39 -11.36
N ILE A 62 7.60 10.23 -11.89
CA ILE A 62 7.49 8.94 -11.18
C ILE A 62 8.49 8.90 -10.02
N ALA A 63 9.74 9.34 -10.23
CA ALA A 63 10.75 9.41 -9.18
C ALA A 63 10.31 10.33 -8.04
N ALA A 64 9.81 11.53 -8.35
CA ALA A 64 9.29 12.47 -7.36
C ALA A 64 8.10 11.90 -6.59
N ALA A 65 7.14 11.27 -7.26
CA ALA A 65 6.00 10.63 -6.63
C ALA A 65 6.43 9.48 -5.69
N SER A 66 7.44 8.70 -6.08
CA SER A 66 8.00 7.61 -5.27
C SER A 66 8.64 8.14 -3.99
N ILE A 67 9.44 9.21 -4.09
CA ILE A 67 10.08 9.86 -2.94
C ILE A 67 9.03 10.39 -1.96
N LEU A 68 8.03 11.13 -2.47
CA LEU A 68 6.95 11.67 -1.65
C LEU A 68 6.14 10.56 -0.96
N ALA A 69 5.76 9.52 -1.70
CA ALA A 69 5.02 8.39 -1.15
C ALA A 69 5.80 7.68 -0.04
N LYS A 70 7.13 7.55 -0.21
CA LYS A 70 8.00 6.99 0.82
C LYS A 70 8.09 7.90 2.04
N ALA A 71 8.33 9.19 1.86
CA ALA A 71 8.45 10.14 2.97
C ALA A 71 7.17 10.16 3.82
N TYR A 72 6.01 10.36 3.20
CA TYR A 72 4.72 10.35 3.91
C TYR A 72 4.44 9.02 4.61
N ARG A 73 4.84 7.90 4.01
CA ARG A 73 4.69 6.60 4.65
C ARG A 73 5.60 6.47 5.87
N ASP A 74 6.83 6.91 5.77
CA ASP A 74 7.81 6.83 6.86
C ASP A 74 7.35 7.71 8.04
N ASP A 75 6.89 8.94 7.78
CA ASP A 75 6.31 9.83 8.80
C ASP A 75 5.08 9.19 9.47
N TYR A 76 4.18 8.63 8.68
CA TYR A 76 3.00 7.93 9.20
C TYR A 76 3.36 6.73 10.09
N MET A 77 4.40 5.97 9.72
CA MET A 77 4.88 4.85 10.52
C MET A 77 5.53 5.31 11.83
N GLU A 78 6.16 6.48 11.84
CA GLU A 78 6.69 7.09 13.07
C GLU A 78 5.57 7.51 14.03
N GLU A 79 4.49 8.10 13.51
CA GLU A 79 3.31 8.42 14.34
C GLU A 79 2.68 7.14 14.92
N LEU A 80 2.49 6.10 14.09
CA LEU A 80 1.97 4.82 14.56
C LEU A 80 2.89 4.14 15.58
N ALA A 81 4.21 4.34 15.50
CA ALA A 81 5.14 3.79 16.46
C ALA A 81 4.98 4.39 17.87
N LYS A 82 4.47 5.61 17.99
CA LYS A 82 4.14 6.22 19.29
C LYS A 82 2.95 5.53 19.96
N GLU A 83 1.96 5.14 19.14
CA GLU A 83 0.75 4.44 19.60
C GLU A 83 1.02 2.94 19.83
N TYR A 84 1.88 2.33 18.99
CA TYR A 84 2.20 0.90 19.02
C TYR A 84 3.71 0.67 19.13
N PRO A 85 4.34 0.90 20.28
CA PRO A 85 5.82 0.84 20.42
C PRO A 85 6.40 -0.58 20.28
N TYR A 86 5.56 -1.61 20.36
CA TYR A 86 5.98 -3.02 20.41
C TYR A 86 6.50 -3.55 19.06
N TYR A 87 6.14 -2.91 17.94
CA TYR A 87 6.44 -3.40 16.60
C TYR A 87 7.71 -2.81 15.98
N ASP A 88 8.41 -1.94 16.71
CA ASP A 88 9.63 -1.25 16.25
C ASP A 88 9.43 -0.47 14.93
N TRP A 89 8.22 0.07 14.71
CA TRP A 89 7.86 0.75 13.47
C TRP A 89 8.62 2.05 13.22
N ALA A 90 9.11 2.70 14.28
CA ALA A 90 9.99 3.86 14.15
C ALA A 90 11.28 3.53 13.38
N SER A 91 11.80 2.31 13.56
CA SER A 91 13.03 1.84 12.90
C SER A 91 12.71 1.10 11.59
N ASN A 92 11.85 0.10 11.64
CA ASN A 92 11.62 -0.80 10.52
C ASN A 92 10.58 -0.32 9.50
N LYS A 93 9.85 0.79 9.77
CA LYS A 93 8.82 1.35 8.89
C LYS A 93 7.81 0.32 8.37
N GLY A 94 7.51 -0.69 9.17
CA GLY A 94 6.60 -1.79 8.83
C GLY A 94 7.21 -2.92 7.99
N TYR A 95 8.53 -2.93 7.81
CA TYR A 95 9.20 -4.09 7.21
C TYR A 95 9.31 -5.26 8.19
N PRO A 96 9.28 -6.52 7.71
CA PRO A 96 9.20 -7.72 8.55
C PRO A 96 10.56 -8.10 9.17
N THR A 97 11.11 -7.22 10.01
CA THR A 97 12.33 -7.49 10.80
C THR A 97 12.05 -8.49 11.90
N LYS A 98 13.11 -9.07 12.50
CA LYS A 98 12.98 -9.98 13.64
C LYS A 98 12.24 -9.33 14.81
N LYS A 99 12.55 -8.06 15.13
CA LYS A 99 11.88 -7.31 16.20
C LYS A 99 10.40 -7.11 15.91
N HIS A 100 10.02 -6.76 14.66
CA HIS A 100 8.63 -6.63 14.25
C HIS A 100 7.86 -7.94 14.44
N ARG A 101 8.43 -9.07 14.01
CA ARG A 101 7.82 -10.39 14.17
C ARG A 101 7.67 -10.81 15.63
N LEU A 102 8.68 -10.53 16.47
CA LEU A 102 8.58 -10.76 17.91
C LEU A 102 7.46 -9.92 18.54
N GLY A 103 7.35 -8.63 18.18
CA GLY A 103 6.26 -7.78 18.63
C GLY A 103 4.88 -8.31 18.23
N ILE A 104 4.74 -8.85 17.01
CA ILE A 104 3.49 -9.49 16.58
C ILE A 104 3.21 -10.77 17.40
N LYS A 105 4.23 -11.57 17.70
CA LYS A 105 4.08 -12.79 18.48
C LYS A 105 3.65 -12.52 19.93
N GLU A 106 4.18 -11.47 20.56
CA GLU A 106 3.91 -11.11 21.95
C GLU A 106 2.63 -10.32 22.13
N HIS A 107 2.32 -9.39 21.22
CA HIS A 107 1.23 -8.43 21.35
C HIS A 107 0.10 -8.63 20.33
N GLY A 108 0.23 -9.63 19.45
CA GLY A 108 -0.74 -9.90 18.39
C GLY A 108 -0.62 -8.92 17.22
N VAL A 109 -1.66 -8.88 16.38
CA VAL A 109 -1.73 -8.00 15.20
C VAL A 109 -2.56 -6.76 15.49
N SER A 110 -2.08 -5.59 15.08
CA SER A 110 -2.86 -4.35 15.12
C SER A 110 -3.78 -4.23 13.90
N PRO A 111 -4.77 -3.30 13.91
CA PRO A 111 -5.62 -3.00 12.75
C PRO A 111 -4.85 -2.57 11.49
N TYR A 112 -3.62 -2.09 11.67
CA TYR A 112 -2.76 -1.58 10.59
C TYR A 112 -1.93 -2.67 9.90
N HIS A 113 -1.89 -3.90 10.45
CA HIS A 113 -1.22 -5.01 9.79
C HIS A 113 -2.02 -5.54 8.60
N ARG A 114 -1.32 -5.82 7.49
CA ARG A 114 -1.92 -6.44 6.31
C ARG A 114 -2.13 -7.94 6.56
N LYS A 115 -3.36 -8.34 6.86
CA LYS A 115 -3.73 -9.75 7.12
C LYS A 115 -3.49 -10.71 5.94
N SER A 116 -3.32 -10.18 4.71
CA SER A 116 -3.01 -10.98 3.52
C SER A 116 -1.54 -11.38 3.39
N TYR A 117 -0.68 -10.89 4.27
CA TYR A 117 0.75 -11.23 4.30
C TYR A 117 1.02 -12.28 5.37
N ASN A 118 2.00 -13.17 5.11
CA ASN A 118 2.54 -14.05 6.14
C ASN A 118 3.34 -13.21 7.13
N LEU A 119 2.72 -12.80 8.23
CA LEU A 119 3.28 -11.88 9.20
C LEU A 119 4.41 -12.50 10.04
N LEU A 120 4.36 -13.81 10.26
CA LEU A 120 5.32 -14.54 11.11
C LEU A 120 6.44 -15.22 10.33
N GLY A 121 6.30 -15.40 9.00
CA GLY A 121 7.25 -16.12 8.17
C GLY A 121 7.03 -17.65 8.19
N SER A 122 7.65 -18.36 7.25
CA SER A 122 7.47 -19.81 7.07
C SER A 122 8.16 -20.65 8.15
N GLU A 123 9.13 -20.13 8.85
CA GLU A 123 9.89 -20.85 9.87
C GLU A 123 9.19 -20.95 11.25
N GLU A 124 8.16 -20.11 11.49
CA GLU A 124 7.45 -20.05 12.77
C GLU A 124 6.04 -20.66 12.75
N LEU A 125 5.63 -21.25 11.64
CA LEU A 125 4.34 -21.96 11.53
C LEU A 125 4.30 -23.32 12.27
N SER A 126 5.40 -23.73 12.93
CA SER A 126 5.49 -24.98 13.69
C SER A 126 5.24 -24.80 15.20
N LEU A 127 4.80 -23.62 15.65
CA LEU A 127 4.41 -23.46 17.05
C LEU A 127 2.92 -23.70 17.22
N ASP A 128 2.62 -24.88 17.68
CA ASP A 128 1.33 -25.40 18.09
C ASP A 128 0.50 -24.34 18.83
N PHE A 129 -0.65 -24.00 18.27
CA PHE A 129 -1.78 -23.50 19.04
C PHE A 129 -2.26 -24.70 19.91
N LYS A 130 -1.70 -24.85 21.09
CA LYS A 130 -2.32 -25.63 22.13
C LYS A 130 -3.41 -24.80 22.76
N ASP A 131 -4.60 -25.36 22.72
CA ASP A 131 -5.87 -24.95 23.31
C ASP A 131 -5.76 -24.24 24.68
#